data_cf2ed71cfa7e1b0499d906f9308c9d7e
#
_entry.id   cf2ed71cfa7e1b0499d906f9308c9d7e
#
_cell.length_a   1.000
_cell.length_b   1.000
_cell.length_c   1.000
_cell.angle_alpha   90.00
_cell.angle_beta   90.00
_cell.angle_gamma   90.00
#
_symmetry.space_group_name_H-M   'P 1'
#
loop_
_entity.id
_entity.type
_entity.pdbx_description
1 polymer ?
#
loop_
_entity_poly.entity_id
_entity_poly.type
_entity_poly.pdbx_seq_one_letter_code
_entity_poly.pdbx_strand_id
1 'polypeptide(L)'
;MAEHYRNGPDQSVERPGIGRRSSECQIDCVNLLIPGPLTLVEPQASPGLVDMPRSDELLTSVIDFLRQQVMTETSGRTQFLARVASNSLDIVQRELALGEAAAHHERSGIQALLKSQEEDLLKLRWQLVHGLRDGSMALDAPGLAAHLRGCVGNQINIDQPRYPGLATALRGGVGV
;
A
#
# COMPACT_ATOMS: atom_id res chain seq x y z
N MET A 1 -11.86 -53.63 18.22
CA MET A 1 -10.43 -53.43 18.52
C MET A 1 -10.25 -51.91 18.68
N ALA A 2 -10.19 -51.50 19.92
CA ALA A 2 -10.01 -50.07 20.30
C ALA A 2 -8.60 -49.94 20.84
N GLU A 3 -7.75 -49.17 20.15
CA GLU A 3 -6.41 -48.86 20.61
C GLU A 3 -6.38 -47.53 21.32
N HIS A 4 -5.89 -47.60 22.53
CA HIS A 4 -5.66 -46.49 23.48
C HIS A 4 -4.70 -45.46 22.96
N TYR A 5 -5.14 -44.18 22.93
CA TYR A 5 -4.25 -43.04 22.87
C TYR A 5 -3.87 -42.63 24.28
N ARG A 6 -2.60 -42.90 24.65
CA ARG A 6 -2.03 -42.68 25.96
C ARG A 6 -1.61 -41.21 26.12
N ASN A 7 -2.17 -40.51 27.10
CA ASN A 7 -1.78 -39.16 27.49
C ASN A 7 -0.31 -39.12 27.94
N GLY A 8 0.49 -38.28 27.31
CA GLY A 8 1.83 -37.89 27.75
C GLY A 8 1.76 -36.75 28.79
N PRO A 9 2.78 -36.59 29.65
CA PRO A 9 2.70 -35.77 30.86
C PRO A 9 2.70 -34.27 30.54
N ASP A 10 1.86 -33.57 31.30
CA ASP A 10 1.78 -32.14 31.48
C ASP A 10 3.16 -31.53 31.80
N GLN A 11 3.73 -30.77 30.87
CA GLN A 11 4.84 -29.88 31.16
C GLN A 11 4.28 -28.48 31.33
N SER A 12 3.98 -28.16 32.57
CA SER A 12 3.75 -26.80 33.05
C SER A 12 4.99 -25.95 32.79
N VAL A 13 5.01 -25.26 31.62
CA VAL A 13 6.00 -24.22 31.32
C VAL A 13 5.63 -23.00 32.15
N GLU A 14 6.38 -22.80 33.25
CA GLU A 14 6.37 -21.55 34.00
C GLU A 14 6.72 -20.39 33.10
N ARG A 15 5.78 -19.51 32.82
CA ARG A 15 6.01 -18.24 32.15
C ARG A 15 6.75 -17.31 33.11
N PRO A 16 7.94 -16.80 32.75
CA PRO A 16 8.61 -15.80 33.56
C PRO A 16 7.71 -14.56 33.66
N GLY A 17 7.46 -14.11 34.89
CA GLY A 17 6.62 -12.98 35.22
C GLY A 17 7.06 -11.72 34.46
N ILE A 18 6.15 -11.18 33.65
CA ILE A 18 6.30 -9.85 33.08
C ILE A 18 6.19 -8.87 34.25
N GLY A 19 7.36 -8.44 34.72
CA GLY A 19 7.48 -7.36 35.69
C GLY A 19 6.78 -6.11 35.14
N ARG A 20 5.74 -5.66 35.81
CA ARG A 20 5.14 -4.35 35.59
C ARG A 20 6.21 -3.30 35.83
N ARG A 21 6.85 -2.81 34.79
CA ARG A 21 7.47 -1.48 34.83
C ARG A 21 6.39 -0.47 34.49
N SER A 22 5.74 0.03 35.53
CA SER A 22 5.08 1.32 35.50
C SER A 22 6.17 2.38 35.42
N SER A 23 6.40 2.90 34.25
CA SER A 23 6.92 4.23 34.01
C SER A 23 6.51 4.59 32.58
N GLU A 24 5.46 5.38 32.49
CA GLU A 24 5.22 6.46 31.56
C GLU A 24 6.01 6.37 30.24
N CYS A 25 5.64 5.45 29.37
CA CYS A 25 5.82 5.65 27.94
C CYS A 25 4.53 6.33 27.45
N GLN A 26 4.37 7.58 27.87
CA GLN A 26 3.48 8.51 27.22
C GLN A 26 4.15 8.82 25.88
N ILE A 27 3.93 7.89 24.92
CA ILE A 27 4.21 8.18 23.51
C ILE A 27 3.23 9.29 23.18
N ASP A 28 3.73 10.52 23.16
CA ASP A 28 3.01 11.64 22.58
C ASP A 28 2.76 11.33 21.12
N CYS A 29 1.65 10.63 20.84
CA CYS A 29 1.16 10.35 19.50
C CYS A 29 0.91 11.62 18.68
N VAL A 30 1.03 12.79 19.31
CA VAL A 30 0.81 14.11 18.70
C VAL A 30 2.00 14.55 17.82
N ASN A 31 3.20 14.01 18.04
CA ASN A 31 4.40 14.39 17.27
C ASN A 31 4.67 13.54 16.03
N LEU A 32 3.86 12.51 15.76
CA LEU A 32 3.95 11.72 14.54
C LEU A 32 3.21 12.33 13.35
N LEU A 33 2.49 13.41 13.56
CA LEU A 33 1.83 14.17 12.52
C LEU A 33 2.85 15.09 11.84
N ILE A 34 3.49 14.61 10.80
CA ILE A 34 4.31 15.46 9.93
C ILE A 34 3.36 16.47 9.29
N PRO A 35 3.44 17.76 9.66
CA PRO A 35 2.62 18.79 9.03
C PRO A 35 3.13 19.00 7.61
N GLY A 36 2.26 18.85 6.64
CA GLY A 36 2.56 19.13 5.24
C GLY A 36 1.62 18.39 4.30
N PRO A 37 1.36 18.94 3.12
CA PRO A 37 0.59 18.27 2.10
C PRO A 37 1.31 17.01 1.62
N LEU A 38 0.55 15.95 1.37
CA LEU A 38 1.04 14.76 0.72
C LEU A 38 1.27 15.06 -0.77
N THR A 39 2.46 14.75 -1.29
CA THR A 39 2.75 14.84 -2.71
C THR A 39 2.66 13.44 -3.31
N LEU A 40 1.83 13.28 -4.33
CA LEU A 40 1.72 12.04 -5.10
C LEU A 40 2.67 12.07 -6.29
N VAL A 41 3.00 10.87 -6.80
CA VAL A 41 3.72 10.74 -8.06
C VAL A 41 2.83 11.14 -9.22
N GLU A 42 3.43 11.79 -10.22
CA GLU A 42 2.76 12.15 -11.46
C GLU A 42 2.81 11.00 -12.47
N PRO A 43 1.79 10.87 -13.33
CA PRO A 43 1.80 9.90 -14.42
C PRO A 43 2.97 10.14 -15.35
N GLN A 44 3.72 9.10 -15.66
CA GLN A 44 4.76 9.17 -16.67
C GLN A 44 4.17 8.78 -18.03
N ALA A 45 4.43 9.58 -19.05
CA ALA A 45 4.16 9.19 -20.41
C ALA A 45 5.06 8.01 -20.75
N SER A 46 4.47 6.83 -20.94
CA SER A 46 5.22 5.69 -21.45
C SER A 46 5.85 6.08 -22.77
N PRO A 47 7.18 5.92 -22.96
CA PRO A 47 7.78 6.11 -24.27
C PRO A 47 7.18 5.06 -25.20
N GLY A 48 6.14 5.48 -25.95
CA GLY A 48 5.43 4.56 -26.83
C GLY A 48 6.33 4.13 -27.96
N LEU A 49 6.48 2.83 -28.16
CA LEU A 49 6.74 2.30 -29.48
C LEU A 49 5.66 2.88 -30.42
N VAL A 50 6.06 3.19 -31.63
CA VAL A 50 5.25 3.88 -32.67
C VAL A 50 4.02 3.05 -33.11
N ASP A 51 3.87 1.82 -32.61
CA ASP A 51 2.77 0.91 -32.95
C ASP A 51 1.54 1.19 -32.12
N MET A 52 0.50 1.63 -32.79
CA MET A 52 -0.88 1.77 -32.30
C MET A 52 -1.64 0.45 -32.48
N PRO A 53 -2.61 0.10 -31.61
CA PRO A 53 -3.07 0.86 -30.43
C PRO A 53 -2.24 0.62 -29.18
N ARG A 54 -2.11 1.62 -28.34
CA ARG A 54 -1.42 1.56 -27.05
C ARG A 54 -2.25 0.79 -26.01
N SER A 55 -1.59 0.28 -24.96
CA SER A 55 -2.26 -0.48 -23.91
C SER A 55 -3.35 0.31 -23.19
N ASP A 56 -3.14 1.61 -22.95
CA ASP A 56 -4.12 2.51 -22.34
C ASP A 56 -5.35 2.73 -23.23
N GLU A 57 -5.16 2.81 -24.56
CA GLU A 57 -6.25 2.93 -25.53
C GLU A 57 -7.07 1.64 -25.62
N LEU A 58 -6.41 0.48 -25.61
CA LEU A 58 -7.09 -0.82 -25.59
C LEU A 58 -7.92 -0.98 -24.32
N LEU A 59 -7.35 -0.66 -23.15
CA LEU A 59 -8.08 -0.71 -21.89
C LEU A 59 -9.27 0.24 -21.88
N THR A 60 -9.09 1.47 -22.36
CA THR A 60 -10.18 2.46 -22.47
C THR A 60 -11.30 1.91 -23.33
N SER A 61 -11.01 1.32 -24.49
CA SER A 61 -12.02 0.74 -25.38
C SER A 61 -12.83 -0.36 -24.70
N VAL A 62 -12.17 -1.24 -23.91
CA VAL A 62 -12.87 -2.32 -23.17
C VAL A 62 -13.71 -1.74 -22.03
N ILE A 63 -13.19 -0.76 -21.28
CA ILE A 63 -13.93 -0.08 -20.22
C ILE A 63 -15.19 0.58 -20.77
N ASP A 64 -15.07 1.27 -21.89
CA ASP A 64 -16.20 1.94 -22.56
C ASP A 64 -17.22 0.94 -23.05
N PHE A 65 -16.81 -0.15 -23.66
CA PHE A 65 -17.72 -1.22 -24.05
C PHE A 65 -18.51 -1.76 -22.85
N LEU A 66 -17.81 -2.06 -21.74
CA LEU A 66 -18.48 -2.57 -20.53
C LEU A 66 -19.49 -1.56 -19.98
N ARG A 67 -19.15 -0.26 -19.95
CA ARG A 67 -19.98 0.79 -19.35
C ARG A 67 -21.12 1.24 -20.25
N GLN A 68 -20.85 1.42 -21.54
CA GLN A 68 -21.79 2.04 -22.46
C GLN A 68 -22.71 1.02 -23.13
N GLN A 69 -22.29 -0.23 -23.26
CA GLN A 69 -23.08 -1.28 -23.88
C GLN A 69 -23.52 -2.34 -22.86
N VAL A 70 -22.58 -3.10 -22.29
CA VAL A 70 -22.97 -4.23 -21.43
C VAL A 70 -23.79 -3.80 -20.22
N MET A 71 -23.41 -2.71 -19.54
CA MET A 71 -24.16 -2.22 -18.36
C MET A 71 -25.50 -1.60 -18.71
N THR A 72 -25.68 -1.10 -19.93
CA THR A 72 -26.95 -0.50 -20.37
C THR A 72 -27.92 -1.52 -20.96
N GLU A 73 -27.39 -2.56 -21.60
CA GLU A 73 -28.17 -3.60 -22.28
C GLU A 73 -28.51 -4.79 -21.36
N THR A 74 -27.87 -4.89 -20.17
CA THR A 74 -28.07 -6.00 -19.24
C THR A 74 -28.58 -5.51 -17.88
N SER A 75 -29.06 -6.47 -17.06
CA SER A 75 -29.55 -6.21 -15.71
C SER A 75 -29.07 -7.27 -14.71
N GLY A 76 -29.29 -7.01 -13.43
CA GLY A 76 -29.01 -7.96 -12.36
C GLY A 76 -27.52 -8.31 -12.27
N ARG A 77 -27.22 -9.61 -12.20
CA ARG A 77 -25.86 -10.11 -11.98
C ARG A 77 -24.88 -9.70 -13.09
N THR A 78 -25.30 -9.75 -14.35
CA THR A 78 -24.42 -9.41 -15.49
C THR A 78 -24.04 -7.94 -15.45
N GLN A 79 -25.00 -7.05 -15.22
CA GLN A 79 -24.73 -5.62 -15.05
C GLN A 79 -23.77 -5.34 -13.88
N PHE A 80 -24.00 -6.02 -12.74
CA PHE A 80 -23.11 -5.90 -11.58
C PHE A 80 -21.67 -6.34 -11.91
N LEU A 81 -21.51 -7.51 -12.56
CA LEU A 81 -20.18 -8.03 -12.94
C LEU A 81 -19.49 -7.13 -13.97
N ALA A 82 -20.21 -6.57 -14.93
CA ALA A 82 -19.66 -5.59 -15.87
C ALA A 82 -19.13 -4.33 -15.17
N ARG A 83 -19.85 -3.86 -14.14
CA ARG A 83 -19.38 -2.74 -13.30
C ARG A 83 -18.11 -3.10 -12.55
N VAL A 84 -18.06 -4.28 -11.92
CA VAL A 84 -16.86 -4.75 -11.19
C VAL A 84 -15.69 -4.87 -12.16
N ALA A 85 -15.89 -5.47 -13.33
CA ALA A 85 -14.84 -5.63 -14.33
C ALA A 85 -14.30 -4.27 -14.82
N SER A 86 -15.19 -3.33 -15.15
CA SER A 86 -14.77 -2.00 -15.60
C SER A 86 -13.98 -1.24 -14.52
N ASN A 87 -14.37 -1.36 -13.23
CA ASN A 87 -13.64 -0.75 -12.14
C ASN A 87 -12.25 -1.40 -11.92
N SER A 88 -12.15 -2.73 -12.09
CA SER A 88 -10.88 -3.43 -12.03
C SER A 88 -9.93 -2.99 -13.16
N LEU A 89 -10.46 -2.79 -14.36
CA LEU A 89 -9.67 -2.27 -15.48
C LEU A 89 -9.21 -0.83 -15.27
N ASP A 90 -10.02 0.01 -14.61
CA ASP A 90 -9.57 1.35 -14.19
C ASP A 90 -8.34 1.29 -13.25
N ILE A 91 -8.29 0.30 -12.35
CA ILE A 91 -7.13 0.10 -11.47
C ILE A 91 -5.90 -0.28 -12.30
N VAL A 92 -6.05 -1.24 -13.21
CA VAL A 92 -4.95 -1.66 -14.10
C VAL A 92 -4.44 -0.49 -14.94
N GLN A 93 -5.34 0.34 -15.47
CA GLN A 93 -4.95 1.52 -16.26
C GLN A 93 -4.14 2.52 -15.43
N ARG A 94 -4.55 2.76 -14.16
CA ARG A 94 -3.78 3.62 -13.25
C ARG A 94 -2.46 2.99 -12.82
N GLU A 95 -2.42 1.68 -12.61
CA GLU A 95 -1.17 0.95 -12.31
C GLU A 95 -0.17 1.08 -13.45
N LEU A 96 -0.60 0.94 -14.71
CA LEU A 96 0.26 1.15 -15.87
C LEU A 96 0.79 2.58 -15.96
N ALA A 97 -0.02 3.57 -15.56
CA ALA A 97 0.37 4.97 -15.64
C ALA A 97 1.25 5.45 -14.47
N LEU A 98 1.05 4.91 -13.28
CA LEU A 98 1.61 5.42 -12.02
C LEU A 98 2.56 4.43 -11.33
N GLY A 99 2.43 3.14 -11.59
CA GLY A 99 3.10 2.08 -10.83
C GLY A 99 4.62 2.19 -10.85
N GLU A 100 5.23 2.47 -11.99
CA GLU A 100 6.69 2.63 -12.10
C GLU A 100 7.18 3.84 -11.29
N ALA A 101 6.50 4.97 -11.39
CA ALA A 101 6.84 6.17 -10.63
C ALA A 101 6.66 5.95 -9.11
N ALA A 102 5.60 5.25 -8.71
CA ALA A 102 5.35 4.88 -7.32
C ALA A 102 6.45 3.94 -6.79
N ALA A 103 6.84 2.92 -7.54
CA ALA A 103 7.91 1.99 -7.18
C ALA A 103 9.27 2.70 -7.09
N HIS A 104 9.57 3.62 -8.00
CA HIS A 104 10.78 4.44 -7.94
C HIS A 104 10.80 5.33 -6.69
N HIS A 105 9.68 6.00 -6.39
CA HIS A 105 9.55 6.82 -5.18
C HIS A 105 9.78 6.00 -3.90
N GLU A 106 9.17 4.82 -3.80
CA GLU A 106 9.35 3.91 -2.68
C GLU A 106 10.80 3.45 -2.55
N ARG A 107 11.42 2.99 -3.65
CA ARG A 107 12.83 2.55 -3.67
C ARG A 107 13.75 3.65 -3.17
N SER A 108 13.68 4.82 -3.77
CA SER A 108 14.54 5.96 -3.42
C SER A 108 14.38 6.37 -1.95
N GLY A 109 13.15 6.35 -1.45
CA GLY A 109 12.87 6.67 -0.04
C GLY A 109 13.47 5.65 0.93
N ILE A 110 13.33 4.33 0.65
CA ILE A 110 13.93 3.29 1.49
C ILE A 110 15.45 3.33 1.39
N GLN A 111 16.02 3.53 0.21
CA GLN A 111 17.48 3.69 0.03
C GLN A 111 18.02 4.84 0.88
N ALA A 112 17.33 5.98 0.91
CA ALA A 112 17.71 7.14 1.73
C ALA A 112 17.62 6.83 3.23
N LEU A 113 16.54 6.20 3.68
CA LEU A 113 16.33 5.82 5.09
C LEU A 113 17.39 4.81 5.59
N LEU A 114 17.69 3.81 4.78
CA LEU A 114 18.63 2.74 5.13
C LEU A 114 20.08 3.07 4.76
N LYS A 115 20.33 4.16 4.03
CA LYS A 115 21.62 4.48 3.40
C LYS A 115 22.14 3.30 2.56
N SER A 116 21.23 2.63 1.85
CA SER A 116 21.48 1.43 1.06
C SER A 116 21.65 1.75 -0.42
N GLN A 117 22.45 0.96 -1.13
CA GLN A 117 22.57 1.00 -2.59
C GLN A 117 21.87 -0.21 -3.25
N GLU A 118 21.07 -0.95 -2.50
CA GLU A 118 20.30 -2.07 -3.04
C GLU A 118 19.25 -1.54 -4.03
N GLU A 119 19.15 -2.17 -5.20
CA GLU A 119 18.22 -1.79 -6.26
C GLU A 119 16.92 -2.63 -6.25
N ASP A 120 16.97 -3.81 -5.63
CA ASP A 120 15.82 -4.69 -5.51
C ASP A 120 14.86 -4.16 -4.43
N LEU A 121 13.68 -3.68 -4.88
CA LEU A 121 12.68 -3.10 -4.00
C LEU A 121 12.18 -4.11 -2.94
N LEU A 122 12.06 -5.39 -3.29
CA LEU A 122 11.62 -6.41 -2.34
C LEU A 122 12.65 -6.61 -1.22
N LYS A 123 13.94 -6.63 -1.54
CA LYS A 123 15.00 -6.72 -0.55
C LYS A 123 15.04 -5.48 0.34
N LEU A 124 14.87 -4.29 -0.25
CA LEU A 124 14.79 -3.04 0.51
C LEU A 124 13.62 -3.03 1.50
N ARG A 125 12.44 -3.47 1.08
CA ARG A 125 11.28 -3.64 1.95
C ARG A 125 11.59 -4.58 3.13
N TRP A 126 12.23 -5.72 2.85
CA TRP A 126 12.64 -6.65 3.90
C TRP A 126 13.67 -6.06 4.85
N GLN A 127 14.66 -5.33 4.35
CA GLN A 127 15.65 -4.63 5.19
C GLN A 127 14.97 -3.62 6.12
N LEU A 128 14.04 -2.83 5.59
CA LEU A 128 13.27 -1.87 6.39
C LEU A 128 12.44 -2.57 7.48
N VAL A 129 11.71 -3.64 7.10
CA VAL A 129 10.89 -4.42 8.05
C VAL A 129 11.75 -5.04 9.15
N HIS A 130 12.91 -5.61 8.81
CA HIS A 130 13.83 -6.17 9.80
C HIS A 130 14.37 -5.10 10.72
N GLY A 131 14.82 -3.96 10.20
CA GLY A 131 15.33 -2.86 10.99
C GLY A 131 14.30 -2.29 11.99
N LEU A 132 13.03 -2.23 11.60
CA LEU A 132 11.94 -1.81 12.50
C LEU A 132 11.62 -2.88 13.55
N ARG A 133 11.71 -4.16 13.21
CA ARG A 133 11.38 -5.27 14.13
C ARG A 133 12.47 -5.53 15.17
N ASP A 134 13.73 -5.42 14.81
CA ASP A 134 14.87 -5.64 15.70
C ASP A 134 15.29 -4.36 16.45
N GLY A 135 14.69 -3.21 16.11
CA GLY A 135 14.95 -1.92 16.74
C GLY A 135 16.23 -1.23 16.26
N SER A 136 16.89 -1.71 15.22
CA SER A 136 18.03 -1.01 14.59
C SER A 136 17.61 0.27 13.87
N MET A 137 16.33 0.37 13.49
CA MET A 137 15.67 1.60 13.04
C MET A 137 14.60 2.02 14.05
N ALA A 138 14.70 3.22 14.56
CA ALA A 138 13.69 3.79 15.47
C ALA A 138 12.41 4.13 14.73
N LEU A 139 11.24 3.97 15.40
CA LEU A 139 9.93 4.29 14.81
C LEU A 139 9.75 5.79 14.52
N ASP A 140 10.50 6.64 15.22
CA ASP A 140 10.55 8.09 15.05
C ASP A 140 11.73 8.55 14.16
N ALA A 141 12.37 7.61 13.44
CA ALA A 141 13.47 7.95 12.54
C ALA A 141 13.06 9.06 11.55
N PRO A 142 13.90 10.10 11.39
CA PRO A 142 13.58 11.22 10.51
C PRO A 142 13.25 10.76 9.09
N GLY A 143 12.08 11.20 8.59
CA GLY A 143 11.62 10.85 7.25
C GLY A 143 10.83 9.54 7.13
N LEU A 144 10.88 8.62 8.10
CA LEU A 144 10.19 7.33 8.02
C LEU A 144 8.66 7.52 7.86
N ALA A 145 8.04 8.30 8.73
CA ALA A 145 6.59 8.49 8.69
C ALA A 145 6.15 9.21 7.39
N ALA A 146 6.94 10.18 6.90
CA ALA A 146 6.66 10.86 5.63
C ALA A 146 6.75 9.88 4.45
N HIS A 147 7.78 9.05 4.42
CA HIS A 147 7.97 8.02 3.40
C HIS A 147 6.79 7.04 3.39
N LEU A 148 6.42 6.47 4.52
CA LEU A 148 5.32 5.52 4.63
C LEU A 148 3.98 6.14 4.19
N ARG A 149 3.71 7.38 4.60
CA ARG A 149 2.52 8.12 4.14
C ARG A 149 2.52 8.33 2.62
N GLY A 150 3.67 8.67 2.04
CA GLY A 150 3.84 8.81 0.60
C GLY A 150 3.52 7.53 -0.15
N CYS A 151 4.10 6.40 0.29
CA CYS A 151 3.86 5.08 -0.31
C CYS A 151 2.38 4.68 -0.22
N VAL A 152 1.74 4.83 0.95
CA VAL A 152 0.31 4.55 1.13
C VAL A 152 -0.55 5.46 0.27
N GLY A 153 -0.22 6.76 0.20
CA GLY A 153 -0.93 7.71 -0.64
C GLY A 153 -0.89 7.35 -2.12
N ASN A 154 0.29 7.00 -2.63
CA ASN A 154 0.47 6.55 -4.01
C ASN A 154 -0.34 5.28 -4.30
N GLN A 155 -0.31 4.29 -3.40
CA GLN A 155 -1.10 3.07 -3.56
C GLN A 155 -2.61 3.35 -3.56
N ILE A 156 -3.10 4.18 -2.63
CA ILE A 156 -4.52 4.56 -2.60
C ILE A 156 -4.91 5.33 -3.87
N ASN A 157 -4.03 6.16 -4.41
CA ASN A 157 -4.29 6.88 -5.65
C ASN A 157 -4.46 5.93 -6.86
N ILE A 158 -3.75 4.81 -6.86
CA ILE A 158 -3.93 3.76 -7.86
C ILE A 158 -5.23 3.00 -7.61
N ASP A 159 -5.45 2.49 -6.41
CA ASP A 159 -6.56 1.58 -6.10
C ASP A 159 -7.90 2.31 -5.98
N GLN A 160 -7.93 3.41 -5.23
CA GLN A 160 -9.14 4.12 -4.84
C GLN A 160 -8.96 5.65 -4.80
N PRO A 161 -8.73 6.33 -5.94
CA PRO A 161 -8.44 7.76 -5.96
C PRO A 161 -9.56 8.64 -5.37
N ARG A 162 -10.78 8.08 -5.24
CA ARG A 162 -11.94 8.77 -4.61
C ARG A 162 -12.05 8.51 -3.11
N TYR A 163 -11.07 7.87 -2.49
CA TYR A 163 -11.08 7.64 -1.04
C TYR A 163 -11.02 8.98 -0.29
N PRO A 164 -11.99 9.28 0.60
CA PRO A 164 -12.06 10.61 1.25
C PRO A 164 -10.81 10.95 2.06
N GLY A 165 -10.17 9.95 2.68
CA GLY A 165 -8.94 10.14 3.45
C GLY A 165 -7.76 10.60 2.60
N LEU A 166 -7.68 10.21 1.32
CA LEU A 166 -6.65 10.68 0.39
C LEU A 166 -6.78 12.20 0.16
N ALA A 167 -7.99 12.68 -0.11
CA ALA A 167 -8.23 14.11 -0.29
C ALA A 167 -7.87 14.94 0.94
N THR A 168 -8.10 14.40 2.13
CA THR A 168 -7.70 15.04 3.40
C THR A 168 -6.17 15.05 3.56
N ALA A 169 -5.50 13.95 3.28
CA ALA A 169 -4.04 13.85 3.34
C ALA A 169 -3.34 14.80 2.36
N LEU A 170 -3.89 14.95 1.14
CA LEU A 170 -3.36 15.87 0.13
C LEU A 170 -3.47 17.35 0.55
N ARG A 171 -4.50 17.73 1.31
CA ARG A 171 -4.65 19.09 1.83
C ARG A 171 -3.78 19.40 3.04
N GLY A 172 -3.04 18.42 3.56
CA GLY A 172 -2.26 18.59 4.79
C GLY A 172 -3.12 18.74 6.04
N GLY A 173 -4.40 18.42 5.95
CA GLY A 173 -5.34 18.50 7.06
C GLY A 173 -5.11 17.34 8.04
N VAL A 174 -4.92 17.69 9.32
CA VAL A 174 -5.11 16.76 10.43
C VAL A 174 -6.62 16.51 10.49
N GLY A 175 -7.05 15.30 10.09
CA GLY A 175 -8.42 14.90 10.34
C GLY A 175 -8.65 14.92 11.85
N VAL A 176 -9.61 15.68 12.29
CA VAL A 176 -10.14 15.69 13.65
C VAL A 176 -10.87 14.41 13.94
#